data_20ff0d5d95461027e9d7d30b62cc5523
#
_entry.id   20ff0d5d95461027e9d7d30b62cc5523
#
_cell.length_a   1.000
_cell.length_b   1.000
_cell.length_c   1.000
_cell.angle_alpha   90.00
_cell.angle_beta   90.00
_cell.angle_gamma   90.00
#
_symmetry.space_group_name_H-M   'P 1'
#
loop_
_entity.id
_entity.type
_entity.pdbx_description
1 polymer ?
#
loop_
_entity_poly.entity_id
_entity_poly.type
_entity_poly.pdbx_seq_one_letter_code
_entity_poly.pdbx_strand_id
1 'polypeptide(L)'
;LAGYADLDGIEIEVFYPNDGTSEIQHLQMATQKGENVQVYAVQGNFDDAQTGVKKVFADADVAAELEKRGIRLSSANSINWGRLVPQIVYYFYAYFRLAEQGAVEWGKPVDFCVPTGNFGDILAGYYAKQMGLPVGRLVCASNKNNVLTDFLRTGTYDARRTFYKTTSPSMDILISSNLERLLYHVSGSSEKVAGWMQELSATGKYTVDAETLAKIQQSFAAGYADDADGAAEIKARFDGDHYLCDTHTAVAFRVAETRRTDAPMVVLSTASPFKFPRDVLTALGVEAPASDFAAMAALTAGTGAEAPASLRELDKLEVRFKTVLQPADIRTAALR
;
A
#
# COMPACT_ATOMS: atom_id res chain seq x y z
N LEU A 1 -9.66 8.99 -5.85
CA LEU A 1 -11.03 9.45 -6.12
C LEU A 1 -11.04 10.91 -6.57
N ALA A 2 -10.61 11.84 -5.71
CA ALA A 2 -10.69 13.28 -5.97
C ALA A 2 -10.08 13.72 -7.33
N GLY A 3 -9.02 13.07 -7.79
CA GLY A 3 -8.37 13.39 -9.06
C GLY A 3 -9.17 13.00 -10.33
N TYR A 4 -10.23 12.21 -10.16
CA TYR A 4 -11.10 11.78 -11.26
C TYR A 4 -12.54 12.29 -11.10
N ALA A 5 -12.80 13.08 -10.05
CA ALA A 5 -14.11 13.69 -9.85
C ALA A 5 -14.43 14.63 -11.00
N ASP A 6 -15.64 14.50 -11.53
CA ASP A 6 -16.20 15.31 -12.64
C ASP A 6 -15.39 15.28 -13.95
N LEU A 7 -14.59 14.22 -14.18
CA LEU A 7 -13.95 14.02 -15.48
C LEU A 7 -14.89 13.28 -16.44
N ASP A 8 -15.02 13.83 -17.65
CA ASP A 8 -15.82 13.23 -18.71
C ASP A 8 -15.30 11.83 -19.09
N GLY A 9 -16.23 10.91 -19.32
CA GLY A 9 -15.93 9.55 -19.76
C GLY A 9 -15.37 8.62 -18.69
N ILE A 10 -15.39 9.05 -17.42
CA ILE A 10 -14.98 8.22 -16.27
C ILE A 10 -16.13 8.15 -15.28
N GLU A 11 -16.49 6.93 -14.86
CA GLU A 11 -17.36 6.66 -13.73
C GLU A 11 -16.57 5.90 -12.67
N ILE A 12 -16.75 6.23 -11.40
CA ILE A 12 -16.03 5.65 -10.29
C ILE A 12 -17.01 5.04 -9.31
N GLU A 13 -16.84 3.76 -9.06
CA GLU A 13 -17.55 3.05 -7.99
C GLU A 13 -16.57 2.53 -6.96
N VAL A 14 -16.81 2.83 -5.70
CA VAL A 14 -16.00 2.39 -4.58
C VAL A 14 -16.82 1.49 -3.68
N PHE A 15 -16.31 0.31 -3.42
CA PHE A 15 -16.86 -0.64 -2.45
C PHE A 15 -15.85 -0.79 -1.31
N TYR A 16 -16.28 -0.51 -0.09
CA TYR A 16 -15.43 -0.63 1.10
C TYR A 16 -16.16 -1.43 2.19
N PRO A 17 -15.43 -2.15 3.06
CA PRO A 17 -16.06 -2.91 4.13
C PRO A 17 -16.72 -1.97 5.15
N ASN A 18 -17.97 -2.26 5.51
CA ASN A 18 -18.68 -1.52 6.55
C ASN A 18 -18.03 -1.71 7.93
N ASP A 19 -17.41 -2.88 8.14
CA ASP A 19 -16.71 -3.21 9.36
C ASP A 19 -15.18 -3.16 9.15
N GLY A 20 -14.47 -2.43 10.01
CA GLY A 20 -13.00 -2.43 10.02
C GLY A 20 -12.32 -1.25 9.34
N THR A 21 -13.06 -0.21 8.93
CA THR A 21 -12.48 1.09 8.55
C THR A 21 -12.46 2.03 9.76
N SER A 22 -11.41 2.87 9.87
CA SER A 22 -11.39 3.96 10.85
C SER A 22 -12.39 5.05 10.47
N GLU A 23 -12.74 5.92 11.45
CA GLU A 23 -13.61 7.08 11.24
C GLU A 23 -13.07 7.97 10.10
N ILE A 24 -11.76 8.23 10.08
CA ILE A 24 -11.10 9.01 9.03
C ILE A 24 -11.22 8.32 7.67
N GLN A 25 -10.94 7.01 7.59
CA GLN A 25 -11.02 6.27 6.33
C GLN A 25 -12.45 6.23 5.78
N HIS A 26 -13.44 6.04 6.66
CA HIS A 26 -14.84 6.09 6.28
C HIS A 26 -15.20 7.46 5.67
N LEU A 27 -14.89 8.54 6.37
CA LEU A 27 -15.21 9.89 5.89
C LEU A 27 -14.43 10.26 4.62
N GLN A 28 -13.18 9.84 4.48
CA GLN A 28 -12.43 10.03 3.22
C GLN A 28 -13.16 9.46 2.00
N MET A 29 -13.96 8.42 2.15
CA MET A 29 -14.76 7.82 1.09
C MET A 29 -16.17 8.41 1.03
N ALA A 30 -16.86 8.47 2.15
CA ALA A 30 -18.27 8.86 2.22
C ALA A 30 -18.55 10.35 1.95
N THR A 31 -17.54 11.21 2.01
CA THR A 31 -17.64 12.65 1.74
C THR A 31 -17.08 13.06 0.37
N GLN A 32 -16.72 12.10 -0.49
CA GLN A 32 -16.15 12.41 -1.81
C GLN A 32 -17.11 13.25 -2.65
N LYS A 33 -16.52 14.18 -3.41
CA LYS A 33 -17.22 15.01 -4.38
C LYS A 33 -17.20 14.34 -5.77
N GLY A 34 -17.97 14.89 -6.70
CA GLY A 34 -18.07 14.44 -8.08
C GLY A 34 -19.41 13.75 -8.37
N GLU A 35 -20.03 14.16 -9.47
CA GLU A 35 -21.31 13.55 -9.92
C GLU A 35 -21.08 12.15 -10.50
N ASN A 36 -19.87 11.89 -10.99
CA ASN A 36 -19.43 10.61 -11.54
C ASN A 36 -18.84 9.65 -10.49
N VAL A 37 -18.99 9.95 -9.19
CA VAL A 37 -18.49 9.14 -8.08
C VAL A 37 -19.63 8.52 -7.30
N GLN A 38 -19.58 7.20 -7.09
CA GLN A 38 -20.47 6.44 -6.22
C GLN A 38 -19.65 5.66 -5.19
N VAL A 39 -20.10 5.66 -3.94
CA VAL A 39 -19.42 4.95 -2.85
C VAL A 39 -20.41 4.12 -2.08
N TYR A 40 -20.10 2.86 -1.86
CA TYR A 40 -20.94 1.89 -1.17
C TYR A 40 -20.17 1.22 -0.03
N ALA A 41 -20.76 1.24 1.16
CA ALA A 41 -20.34 0.33 2.22
C ALA A 41 -20.85 -1.08 1.89
N VAL A 42 -20.05 -2.10 2.15
CA VAL A 42 -20.43 -3.51 1.96
C VAL A 42 -20.44 -4.18 3.31
N GLN A 43 -21.55 -4.85 3.64
CA GLN A 43 -21.65 -5.59 4.89
C GLN A 43 -20.62 -6.71 4.93
N GLY A 44 -19.80 -6.75 5.97
CA GLY A 44 -18.70 -7.71 6.14
C GLY A 44 -17.32 -7.03 6.16
N ASN A 45 -16.30 -7.81 5.88
CA ASN A 45 -14.90 -7.40 5.94
C ASN A 45 -14.32 -7.06 4.55
N PHE A 46 -13.02 -6.75 4.50
CA PHE A 46 -12.33 -6.39 3.26
C PHE A 46 -12.35 -7.51 2.21
N ASP A 47 -12.25 -8.77 2.62
CA ASP A 47 -12.25 -9.92 1.71
C ASP A 47 -13.62 -10.11 1.05
N ASP A 48 -14.71 -9.82 1.78
CA ASP A 48 -16.08 -9.87 1.26
C ASP A 48 -16.26 -8.84 0.13
N ALA A 49 -15.87 -7.60 0.38
CA ALA A 49 -15.92 -6.53 -0.62
C ALA A 49 -15.03 -6.84 -1.83
N GLN A 50 -13.79 -7.25 -1.60
CA GLN A 50 -12.83 -7.57 -2.67
C GLN A 50 -13.30 -8.76 -3.52
N THR A 51 -13.84 -9.80 -2.89
CA THR A 51 -14.37 -10.99 -3.58
C THR A 51 -15.57 -10.61 -4.45
N GLY A 52 -16.46 -9.75 -3.95
CA GLY A 52 -17.59 -9.25 -4.71
C GLY A 52 -17.16 -8.50 -5.97
N VAL A 53 -16.21 -7.58 -5.84
CA VAL A 53 -15.65 -6.83 -6.98
C VAL A 53 -14.95 -7.75 -7.97
N LYS A 54 -14.14 -8.71 -7.52
CA LYS A 54 -13.48 -9.70 -8.41
C LYS A 54 -14.48 -10.53 -9.21
N LYS A 55 -15.62 -10.90 -8.60
CA LYS A 55 -16.70 -11.60 -9.31
C LYS A 55 -17.30 -10.74 -10.42
N VAL A 56 -17.51 -9.44 -10.19
CA VAL A 56 -17.99 -8.52 -11.22
C VAL A 56 -17.02 -8.45 -12.40
N PHE A 57 -15.71 -8.33 -12.14
CA PHE A 57 -14.70 -8.32 -13.19
C PHE A 57 -14.61 -9.63 -13.99
N ALA A 58 -14.91 -10.76 -13.38
CA ALA A 58 -14.90 -12.07 -14.02
C ALA A 58 -16.23 -12.45 -14.71
N ASP A 59 -17.29 -11.66 -14.51
CA ASP A 59 -18.62 -11.93 -15.03
C ASP A 59 -18.76 -11.46 -16.49
N ALA A 60 -18.82 -12.42 -17.42
CA ALA A 60 -18.94 -12.14 -18.85
C ALA A 60 -20.26 -11.41 -19.20
N ASP A 61 -21.35 -11.68 -18.47
CA ASP A 61 -22.64 -11.03 -18.72
C ASP A 61 -22.60 -9.55 -18.30
N VAL A 62 -21.91 -9.24 -17.18
CA VAL A 62 -21.65 -7.86 -16.76
C VAL A 62 -20.81 -7.14 -17.81
N ALA A 63 -19.72 -7.75 -18.26
CA ALA A 63 -18.86 -7.18 -19.28
C ALA A 63 -19.64 -6.88 -20.58
N ALA A 64 -20.46 -7.82 -21.06
CA ALA A 64 -21.26 -7.66 -22.26
C ALA A 64 -22.36 -6.59 -22.11
N GLU A 65 -22.95 -6.44 -20.93
CA GLU A 65 -23.98 -5.41 -20.68
C GLU A 65 -23.36 -4.01 -20.64
N LEU A 66 -22.21 -3.86 -19.98
CA LEU A 66 -21.48 -2.59 -19.95
C LEU A 66 -20.93 -2.21 -21.32
N GLU A 67 -20.46 -3.17 -22.10
CA GLU A 67 -19.97 -2.91 -23.47
C GLU A 67 -21.08 -2.36 -24.39
N LYS A 68 -22.33 -2.82 -24.28
CA LYS A 68 -23.47 -2.22 -25.01
C LYS A 68 -23.69 -0.74 -24.67
N ARG A 69 -23.31 -0.32 -23.49
CA ARG A 69 -23.36 1.06 -23.00
C ARG A 69 -22.08 1.85 -23.32
N GLY A 70 -21.10 1.23 -23.99
CA GLY A 70 -19.79 1.84 -24.27
C GLY A 70 -18.87 1.93 -23.05
N ILE A 71 -19.15 1.18 -21.97
CA ILE A 71 -18.41 1.20 -20.71
C ILE A 71 -17.46 0.00 -20.66
N ARG A 72 -16.24 0.23 -20.18
CA ARG A 72 -15.24 -0.80 -19.87
C ARG A 72 -14.84 -0.73 -18.41
N LEU A 73 -14.82 -1.87 -17.75
CA LEU A 73 -14.30 -1.96 -16.38
C LEU A 73 -12.79 -1.76 -16.35
N SER A 74 -12.34 -0.97 -15.40
CA SER A 74 -10.94 -0.81 -15.05
C SER A 74 -10.80 -0.79 -13.53
N SER A 75 -9.65 -1.15 -13.03
CA SER A 75 -9.39 -1.15 -11.58
C SER A 75 -8.58 0.08 -11.19
N ALA A 76 -9.02 0.79 -10.14
CA ALA A 76 -8.23 1.84 -9.51
C ALA A 76 -7.33 1.32 -8.36
N ASN A 77 -7.21 0.02 -8.18
CA ASN A 77 -6.37 -0.62 -7.16
C ASN A 77 -4.88 -0.57 -7.53
N SER A 78 -4.02 -0.98 -6.60
CA SER A 78 -2.56 -0.98 -6.77
C SER A 78 -2.05 -1.85 -7.93
N ILE A 79 -2.87 -2.80 -8.42
CA ILE A 79 -2.54 -3.60 -9.60
C ILE A 79 -2.59 -2.80 -10.91
N ASN A 80 -3.28 -1.67 -10.94
CA ASN A 80 -3.35 -0.84 -12.15
C ASN A 80 -1.98 -0.22 -12.44
N TRP A 81 -1.48 -0.43 -13.66
CA TRP A 81 -0.21 0.13 -14.13
C TRP A 81 -0.15 1.65 -14.00
N GLY A 82 -1.27 2.35 -14.27
CA GLY A 82 -1.40 3.80 -14.12
C GLY A 82 -1.20 4.31 -12.69
N ARG A 83 -1.29 3.42 -11.67
CA ARG A 83 -0.94 3.75 -10.27
C ARG A 83 0.51 3.46 -9.93
N LEU A 84 1.14 2.52 -10.64
CA LEU A 84 2.53 2.15 -10.39
C LEU A 84 3.50 3.12 -11.07
N VAL A 85 3.25 3.46 -12.34
CA VAL A 85 4.16 4.30 -13.14
C VAL A 85 4.50 5.64 -12.48
N PRO A 86 3.55 6.42 -11.95
CA PRO A 86 3.87 7.69 -11.30
C PRO A 86 4.77 7.54 -10.07
N GLN A 87 4.77 6.38 -9.43
CA GLN A 87 5.59 6.13 -8.24
C GLN A 87 7.10 6.03 -8.58
N ILE A 88 7.44 5.76 -9.83
CA ILE A 88 8.85 5.78 -10.31
C ILE A 88 9.49 7.14 -10.04
N VAL A 89 8.70 8.22 -10.15
CA VAL A 89 9.17 9.60 -9.93
C VAL A 89 9.70 9.82 -8.52
N TYR A 90 9.16 9.13 -7.50
CA TYR A 90 9.61 9.28 -6.10
C TYR A 90 11.07 8.94 -5.93
N TYR A 91 11.55 7.89 -6.60
CA TYR A 91 12.94 7.41 -6.54
C TYR A 91 13.89 8.39 -7.23
N PHE A 92 13.53 8.89 -8.42
CA PHE A 92 14.29 9.91 -9.11
C PHE A 92 14.35 11.20 -8.30
N TYR A 93 13.21 11.64 -7.79
CA TYR A 93 13.13 12.86 -6.97
C TYR A 93 14.01 12.75 -5.72
N ALA A 94 13.89 11.66 -4.97
CA ALA A 94 14.68 11.45 -3.76
C ALA A 94 16.19 11.41 -4.06
N TYR A 95 16.59 10.71 -5.12
CA TYR A 95 17.99 10.64 -5.54
C TYR A 95 18.53 12.02 -5.90
N PHE A 96 17.81 12.79 -6.71
CA PHE A 96 18.24 14.12 -7.13
C PHE A 96 18.33 15.09 -5.94
N ARG A 97 17.40 15.02 -5.00
CA ARG A 97 17.46 15.83 -3.78
C ARG A 97 18.67 15.50 -2.92
N LEU A 98 19.03 14.23 -2.77
CA LEU A 98 20.25 13.83 -2.04
C LEU A 98 21.52 14.33 -2.73
N ALA A 99 21.57 14.23 -4.06
CA ALA A 99 22.71 14.71 -4.84
C ALA A 99 22.85 16.25 -4.77
N GLU A 100 21.72 16.96 -4.88
CA GLU A 100 21.67 18.42 -4.75
C GLU A 100 22.13 18.91 -3.36
N GLN A 101 21.79 18.16 -2.32
CA GLN A 101 22.20 18.43 -0.94
C GLN A 101 23.64 18.00 -0.63
N GLY A 102 24.32 17.33 -1.57
CA GLY A 102 25.66 16.79 -1.35
C GLY A 102 25.71 15.56 -0.44
N ALA A 103 24.54 14.97 -0.13
CA ALA A 103 24.43 13.77 0.70
C ALA A 103 24.85 12.49 -0.06
N VAL A 104 24.85 12.54 -1.38
CA VAL A 104 25.38 11.49 -2.26
C VAL A 104 26.11 12.14 -3.44
N GLU A 105 27.26 11.59 -3.83
CA GLU A 105 27.95 11.96 -5.05
C GLU A 105 27.17 11.44 -6.26
N TRP A 106 27.08 12.28 -7.31
CA TRP A 106 26.39 11.89 -8.54
C TRP A 106 26.91 10.58 -9.12
N GLY A 107 25.99 9.65 -9.43
CA GLY A 107 26.32 8.33 -9.94
C GLY A 107 26.60 7.27 -8.87
N LYS A 108 26.73 7.65 -7.59
CA LYS A 108 26.88 6.68 -6.50
C LYS A 108 25.52 6.10 -6.10
N PRO A 109 25.47 4.83 -5.66
CA PRO A 109 24.24 4.17 -5.34
C PRO A 109 23.57 4.71 -4.07
N VAL A 110 22.24 4.68 -4.06
CA VAL A 110 21.40 4.96 -2.89
C VAL A 110 20.50 3.74 -2.66
N ASP A 111 20.43 3.30 -1.43
CA ASP A 111 19.52 2.23 -1.01
C ASP A 111 18.15 2.82 -0.66
N PHE A 112 17.07 2.05 -0.90
CA PHE A 112 15.71 2.46 -0.59
C PHE A 112 15.02 1.40 0.26
N CYS A 113 14.49 1.78 1.42
CA CYS A 113 13.66 0.92 2.25
C CYS A 113 12.19 1.33 2.10
N VAL A 114 11.35 0.36 1.73
CA VAL A 114 9.97 0.61 1.30
C VAL A 114 9.00 -0.20 2.14
N PRO A 115 8.06 0.44 2.86
CA PRO A 115 6.95 -0.26 3.50
C PRO A 115 6.13 -0.97 2.42
N THR A 116 6.07 -2.31 2.48
CA THR A 116 5.61 -3.09 1.34
C THR A 116 4.49 -4.05 1.69
N GLY A 117 3.36 -3.91 1.00
CA GLY A 117 2.27 -4.88 0.95
C GLY A 117 2.12 -5.43 -0.47
N ASN A 118 1.38 -4.72 -1.33
CA ASN A 118 1.08 -5.13 -2.70
C ASN A 118 2.25 -4.99 -3.71
N PHE A 119 3.45 -4.74 -3.24
CA PHE A 119 4.69 -4.68 -4.03
C PHE A 119 4.72 -3.60 -5.12
N GLY A 120 3.76 -2.67 -5.15
CA GLY A 120 3.67 -1.65 -6.20
C GLY A 120 4.78 -0.63 -6.12
N ASP A 121 4.96 0.01 -4.97
CA ASP A 121 5.92 1.07 -4.76
C ASP A 121 7.37 0.57 -4.91
N ILE A 122 7.73 -0.52 -4.25
CA ILE A 122 9.09 -1.08 -4.36
C ILE A 122 9.40 -1.57 -5.78
N LEU A 123 8.39 -2.05 -6.53
CA LEU A 123 8.55 -2.40 -7.95
C LEU A 123 8.80 -1.16 -8.81
N ALA A 124 8.21 -0.01 -8.46
CA ALA A 124 8.52 1.26 -9.11
C ALA A 124 10.00 1.64 -8.91
N GLY A 125 10.56 1.37 -7.72
CA GLY A 125 12.00 1.50 -7.46
C GLY A 125 12.84 0.56 -8.32
N TYR A 126 12.40 -0.66 -8.54
CA TYR A 126 13.05 -1.59 -9.47
C TYR A 126 13.04 -1.06 -10.91
N TYR A 127 11.91 -0.50 -11.37
CA TYR A 127 11.86 0.15 -12.68
C TYR A 127 12.78 1.37 -12.76
N ALA A 128 12.84 2.21 -11.73
CA ALA A 128 13.79 3.31 -11.69
C ALA A 128 15.25 2.83 -11.86
N LYS A 129 15.61 1.73 -11.19
CA LYS A 129 16.91 1.07 -11.36
C LYS A 129 17.14 0.60 -12.79
N GLN A 130 16.14 -0.06 -13.41
CA GLN A 130 16.23 -0.50 -14.80
C GLN A 130 16.31 0.66 -15.81
N MET A 131 15.79 1.83 -15.46
CA MET A 131 15.91 3.06 -16.23
C MET A 131 17.28 3.75 -16.08
N GLY A 132 18.16 3.22 -15.23
CA GLY A 132 19.52 3.72 -15.05
C GLY A 132 19.73 4.60 -13.82
N LEU A 133 18.71 4.77 -12.95
CA LEU A 133 18.92 5.44 -11.66
C LEU A 133 19.91 4.61 -10.81
N PRO A 134 20.93 5.23 -10.18
CA PRO A 134 21.85 4.51 -9.31
C PRO A 134 21.20 4.03 -8.01
N VAL A 135 20.31 3.04 -8.12
CA VAL A 135 19.68 2.36 -7.00
C VAL A 135 20.59 1.21 -6.56
N GLY A 136 21.02 1.23 -5.32
CA GLY A 136 21.74 0.14 -4.68
C GLY A 136 20.82 -1.04 -4.41
N ARG A 137 20.35 -1.16 -3.19
CA ARG A 137 19.38 -2.16 -2.74
C ARG A 137 17.99 -1.57 -2.58
N LEU A 138 17.00 -2.39 -2.90
CA LEU A 138 15.60 -2.17 -2.58
C LEU A 138 15.25 -3.08 -1.40
N VAL A 139 15.02 -2.49 -0.24
CA VAL A 139 14.73 -3.22 1.00
C VAL A 139 13.22 -3.29 1.19
N CYS A 140 12.67 -4.47 1.01
CA CYS A 140 11.26 -4.77 1.27
C CYS A 140 11.02 -4.86 2.77
N ALA A 141 10.32 -3.90 3.34
CA ALA A 141 9.92 -3.91 4.73
C ALA A 141 8.48 -4.42 4.86
N SER A 142 8.31 -5.55 5.53
CA SER A 142 7.01 -6.16 5.84
C SER A 142 6.61 -5.90 7.29
N ASN A 143 5.32 -5.90 7.58
CA ASN A 143 4.84 -6.04 8.95
C ASN A 143 4.80 -7.52 9.37
N LYS A 144 4.07 -7.87 10.42
CA LYS A 144 3.93 -9.25 10.90
C LYS A 144 3.39 -10.21 9.83
N ASN A 145 2.69 -9.73 8.82
CA ASN A 145 2.31 -10.50 7.63
C ASN A 145 3.48 -10.57 6.64
N ASN A 146 4.54 -11.24 7.01
CA ASN A 146 5.88 -11.18 6.40
C ASN A 146 6.11 -12.15 5.23
N VAL A 147 5.07 -12.49 4.48
CA VAL A 147 5.15 -13.43 3.33
C VAL A 147 6.20 -13.00 2.29
N LEU A 148 6.28 -11.69 2.00
CA LEU A 148 7.27 -11.14 1.07
C LEU A 148 8.70 -11.26 1.59
N THR A 149 8.91 -11.02 2.89
CA THR A 149 10.22 -11.19 3.52
C THR A 149 10.73 -12.62 3.38
N ASP A 150 9.88 -13.60 3.67
CA ASP A 150 10.25 -15.01 3.55
C ASP A 150 10.49 -15.39 2.08
N PHE A 151 9.63 -14.94 1.17
CA PHE A 151 9.80 -15.18 -0.27
C PHE A 151 11.13 -14.64 -0.80
N LEU A 152 11.45 -13.37 -0.54
CA LEU A 152 12.68 -12.74 -1.02
C LEU A 152 13.95 -13.39 -0.46
N ARG A 153 13.84 -14.04 0.71
CA ARG A 153 14.95 -14.76 1.36
C ARG A 153 15.09 -16.19 0.86
N THR A 154 13.98 -16.88 0.60
CA THR A 154 13.98 -18.33 0.38
C THR A 154 13.56 -18.76 -1.02
N GLY A 155 12.95 -17.87 -1.81
CA GLY A 155 12.31 -18.19 -3.09
C GLY A 155 10.97 -18.90 -2.96
N THR A 156 10.51 -19.16 -1.73
CA THR A 156 9.23 -19.82 -1.48
C THR A 156 8.19 -18.80 -1.02
N TYR A 157 7.13 -18.67 -1.79
CA TYR A 157 5.94 -17.89 -1.43
C TYR A 157 4.89 -18.82 -0.83
N ASP A 158 4.55 -18.64 0.45
CA ASP A 158 3.56 -19.46 1.14
C ASP A 158 2.51 -18.56 1.80
N ALA A 159 1.32 -18.49 1.19
CA ALA A 159 0.18 -17.72 1.69
C ALA A 159 -0.64 -18.48 2.75
N ARG A 160 -0.33 -19.76 3.03
CA ARG A 160 -1.02 -20.61 4.00
C ARG A 160 -0.52 -20.33 5.41
N ARG A 161 -0.72 -19.11 5.88
CA ARG A 161 -0.30 -18.67 7.20
C ARG A 161 -1.39 -17.87 7.89
N THR A 162 -1.25 -17.67 9.18
CA THR A 162 -2.17 -16.84 9.95
C THR A 162 -2.12 -15.40 9.41
N PHE A 163 -3.29 -14.83 9.16
CA PHE A 163 -3.43 -13.41 8.89
C PHE A 163 -3.46 -12.64 10.21
N TYR A 164 -2.67 -11.59 10.30
CA TYR A 164 -2.63 -10.69 11.45
C TYR A 164 -3.18 -9.32 11.07
N LYS A 165 -4.13 -8.84 11.86
CA LYS A 165 -4.55 -7.44 11.79
C LYS A 165 -3.56 -6.61 12.59
N THR A 166 -2.89 -5.66 11.94
CA THR A 166 -1.81 -4.86 12.54
C THR A 166 -2.14 -3.37 12.57
N THR A 167 -1.29 -2.57 13.22
CA THR A 167 -1.36 -1.10 13.20
C THR A 167 -0.94 -0.48 11.86
N SER A 168 -0.39 -1.29 10.92
CA SER A 168 -0.03 -0.88 9.55
C SER A 168 -0.89 -1.59 8.49
N PRO A 169 -2.23 -1.33 8.46
CA PRO A 169 -3.20 -2.16 7.76
C PRO A 169 -3.02 -2.22 6.24
N SER A 170 -2.38 -1.23 5.61
CA SER A 170 -2.11 -1.27 4.17
C SER A 170 -1.09 -2.33 3.76
N MET A 171 -0.37 -2.89 4.74
CA MET A 171 0.60 -3.97 4.58
C MET A 171 0.03 -5.33 5.03
N ASP A 172 -1.21 -5.38 5.52
CA ASP A 172 -1.91 -6.60 5.95
C ASP A 172 -2.37 -7.38 4.73
N ILE A 173 -1.47 -8.14 4.14
CA ILE A 173 -1.74 -8.97 2.95
C ILE A 173 -1.08 -10.34 3.08
N LEU A 174 -1.70 -11.34 2.47
CA LEU A 174 -1.10 -12.66 2.25
C LEU A 174 -0.82 -12.93 0.77
N ILE A 175 -1.45 -12.19 -0.15
CA ILE A 175 -1.20 -12.28 -1.58
C ILE A 175 -0.86 -10.89 -2.12
N SER A 176 0.36 -10.75 -2.62
CA SER A 176 0.89 -9.49 -3.15
C SER A 176 0.62 -9.38 -4.65
N SER A 177 -0.12 -8.36 -5.05
CA SER A 177 -0.69 -8.26 -6.40
C SER A 177 0.28 -7.84 -7.50
N ASN A 178 1.47 -7.30 -7.18
CA ASN A 178 2.43 -6.85 -8.19
C ASN A 178 3.72 -7.67 -8.22
N LEU A 179 3.90 -8.64 -7.32
CA LEU A 179 5.10 -9.46 -7.27
C LEU A 179 5.30 -10.27 -8.56
N GLU A 180 4.21 -10.75 -9.18
CA GLU A 180 4.26 -11.47 -10.46
C GLU A 180 4.92 -10.67 -11.58
N ARG A 181 4.83 -9.33 -11.57
CA ARG A 181 5.54 -8.46 -12.51
C ARG A 181 7.05 -8.54 -12.34
N LEU A 182 7.53 -8.52 -11.09
CA LEU A 182 8.96 -8.74 -10.83
C LEU A 182 9.39 -10.11 -11.32
N LEU A 183 8.61 -11.17 -11.02
CA LEU A 183 8.90 -12.53 -11.45
C LEU A 183 9.03 -12.63 -12.97
N TYR A 184 8.15 -11.95 -13.71
CA TYR A 184 8.24 -11.89 -15.17
C TYR A 184 9.54 -11.24 -15.65
N HIS A 185 9.89 -10.08 -15.09
CA HIS A 185 11.09 -9.36 -15.48
C HIS A 185 12.39 -10.13 -15.20
N VAL A 186 12.48 -10.80 -14.06
CA VAL A 186 13.72 -11.51 -13.66
C VAL A 186 13.84 -12.89 -14.29
N SER A 187 12.72 -13.59 -14.54
CA SER A 187 12.71 -14.90 -15.18
C SER A 187 12.75 -14.82 -16.70
N GLY A 188 12.20 -13.74 -17.29
CA GLY A 188 12.02 -13.59 -18.74
C GLY A 188 11.03 -14.58 -19.35
N SER A 189 10.17 -15.24 -18.54
CA SER A 189 9.25 -16.28 -19.01
C SER A 189 7.85 -16.12 -18.45
N SER A 190 6.89 -15.91 -19.35
CA SER A 190 5.47 -15.91 -19.04
C SER A 190 4.97 -17.27 -18.56
N GLU A 191 5.52 -18.37 -19.12
CA GLU A 191 5.16 -19.74 -18.79
C GLU A 191 5.54 -20.08 -17.35
N LYS A 192 6.76 -19.69 -16.91
CA LYS A 192 7.16 -19.85 -15.50
C LYS A 192 6.23 -19.10 -14.56
N VAL A 193 5.95 -17.82 -14.88
CA VAL A 193 5.05 -17.00 -14.04
C VAL A 193 3.64 -17.60 -13.99
N ALA A 194 3.09 -18.00 -15.14
CA ALA A 194 1.78 -18.65 -15.18
C ALA A 194 1.74 -19.92 -14.33
N GLY A 195 2.80 -20.75 -14.41
CA GLY A 195 2.92 -21.97 -13.59
C GLY A 195 2.95 -21.66 -12.10
N TRP A 196 3.75 -20.69 -11.63
CA TRP A 196 3.79 -20.27 -10.22
C TRP A 196 2.46 -19.69 -9.74
N MET A 197 1.77 -18.89 -10.56
CA MET A 197 0.47 -18.34 -10.19
C MET A 197 -0.63 -19.42 -10.14
N GLN A 198 -0.57 -20.39 -11.02
CA GLN A 198 -1.46 -21.56 -10.99
C GLN A 198 -1.21 -22.41 -9.74
N GLU A 199 0.06 -22.65 -9.38
CA GLU A 199 0.44 -23.37 -8.16
C GLU A 199 -0.05 -22.60 -6.90
N LEU A 200 0.16 -21.28 -6.86
CA LEU A 200 -0.34 -20.43 -5.78
C LEU A 200 -1.87 -20.55 -5.63
N SER A 201 -2.61 -20.48 -6.75
CA SER A 201 -4.06 -20.59 -6.73
C SER A 201 -4.55 -21.95 -6.26
N ALA A 202 -3.86 -23.03 -6.67
CA ALA A 202 -4.27 -24.41 -6.36
C ALA A 202 -3.87 -24.84 -4.95
N THR A 203 -2.70 -24.41 -4.46
CA THR A 203 -2.10 -24.93 -3.22
C THR A 203 -1.83 -23.88 -2.15
N GLY A 204 -1.97 -22.61 -2.49
CA GLY A 204 -1.59 -21.47 -1.62
C GLY A 204 -0.08 -21.22 -1.52
N LYS A 205 0.74 -21.89 -2.35
CA LYS A 205 2.21 -21.84 -2.26
C LYS A 205 2.84 -22.04 -3.64
N TYR A 206 4.01 -21.46 -3.86
CA TYR A 206 4.92 -21.79 -4.97
C TYR A 206 6.39 -21.56 -4.57
N THR A 207 7.30 -22.13 -5.34
CA THR A 207 8.75 -21.90 -5.17
C THR A 207 9.38 -21.58 -6.52
N VAL A 208 10.11 -20.47 -6.61
CA VAL A 208 10.87 -20.11 -7.81
C VAL A 208 12.15 -20.92 -7.89
N ASP A 209 12.68 -21.09 -9.10
CA ASP A 209 13.99 -21.74 -9.29
C ASP A 209 15.15 -20.91 -8.72
N ALA A 210 16.28 -21.57 -8.48
CA ALA A 210 17.45 -20.96 -7.85
C ALA A 210 18.04 -19.78 -8.68
N GLU A 211 17.97 -19.85 -10.00
CA GLU A 211 18.44 -18.78 -10.87
C GLU A 211 17.57 -17.52 -10.72
N THR A 212 16.25 -17.69 -10.72
CA THR A 212 15.31 -16.60 -10.50
C THR A 212 15.51 -15.97 -9.13
N LEU A 213 15.65 -16.77 -8.08
CA LEU A 213 15.93 -16.27 -6.73
C LEU A 213 17.23 -15.47 -6.68
N ALA A 214 18.31 -15.99 -7.27
CA ALA A 214 19.60 -15.30 -7.29
C ALA A 214 19.51 -13.92 -7.98
N LYS A 215 18.77 -13.81 -9.10
CA LYS A 215 18.52 -12.54 -9.78
C LYS A 215 17.73 -11.55 -8.93
N ILE A 216 16.71 -12.03 -8.21
CA ILE A 216 15.92 -11.20 -7.26
C ILE A 216 16.87 -10.64 -6.19
N GLN A 217 17.69 -11.49 -5.58
CA GLN A 217 18.58 -11.13 -4.47
C GLN A 217 19.72 -10.17 -4.86
N GLN A 218 20.02 -10.00 -6.14
CA GLN A 218 20.95 -8.98 -6.61
C GLN A 218 20.42 -7.55 -6.37
N SER A 219 19.12 -7.35 -6.35
CA SER A 219 18.50 -6.03 -6.21
C SER A 219 17.71 -5.86 -4.92
N PHE A 220 17.20 -6.96 -4.36
CA PHE A 220 16.30 -6.90 -3.20
C PHE A 220 16.93 -7.48 -1.95
N ALA A 221 16.67 -6.81 -0.83
CA ALA A 221 16.80 -7.33 0.52
C ALA A 221 15.43 -7.27 1.20
N ALA A 222 15.26 -7.94 2.34
CA ALA A 222 13.98 -7.93 3.04
C ALA A 222 14.14 -8.08 4.55
N GLY A 223 13.18 -7.53 5.27
CA GLY A 223 13.03 -7.67 6.72
C GLY A 223 11.58 -7.43 7.12
N TYR A 224 11.29 -7.65 8.39
CA TYR A 224 9.97 -7.36 8.95
C TYR A 224 10.09 -6.78 10.36
N ALA A 225 9.04 -6.09 10.79
CA ALA A 225 8.85 -5.61 12.14
C ALA A 225 7.40 -5.86 12.59
N ASP A 226 7.20 -6.15 13.86
CA ASP A 226 5.86 -6.27 14.42
C ASP A 226 5.35 -4.90 14.96
N ASP A 227 4.14 -4.90 15.54
CA ASP A 227 3.53 -3.68 16.05
C ASP A 227 4.33 -3.08 17.23
N ALA A 228 4.95 -3.90 18.06
CA ALA A 228 5.76 -3.42 19.17
C ALA A 228 7.06 -2.78 18.68
N ASP A 229 7.70 -3.38 17.69
CA ASP A 229 8.87 -2.79 16.99
C ASP A 229 8.50 -1.44 16.34
N GLY A 230 7.35 -1.39 15.64
CA GLY A 230 6.85 -0.18 15.00
C GLY A 230 6.56 0.94 16.00
N ALA A 231 5.89 0.62 17.10
CA ALA A 231 5.60 1.59 18.15
C ALA A 231 6.90 2.13 18.80
N ALA A 232 7.86 1.27 19.10
CA ALA A 232 9.16 1.69 19.61
C ALA A 232 9.90 2.61 18.64
N GLU A 233 9.80 2.34 17.33
CA GLU A 233 10.45 3.14 16.30
C GLU A 233 9.79 4.53 16.14
N ILE A 234 8.43 4.64 16.18
CA ILE A 234 7.73 5.94 16.18
C ILE A 234 8.28 6.82 17.33
N LYS A 235 8.33 6.23 18.54
CA LYS A 235 8.83 6.96 19.71
C LYS A 235 10.29 7.36 19.54
N ALA A 236 11.16 6.45 19.10
CA ALA A 236 12.59 6.72 18.92
C ALA A 236 12.84 7.83 17.89
N ARG A 237 12.13 7.84 16.76
CA ARG A 237 12.26 8.88 15.73
C ARG A 237 11.74 10.22 16.22
N PHE A 238 10.64 10.23 16.97
CA PHE A 238 10.12 11.48 17.52
C PHE A 238 11.05 12.08 18.60
N ASP A 239 11.49 11.24 19.54
CA ASP A 239 12.34 11.70 20.66
C ASP A 239 13.75 12.11 20.18
N GLY A 240 14.35 11.36 19.25
CA GLY A 240 15.72 11.55 18.79
C GLY A 240 15.86 12.48 17.60
N ASP A 241 15.02 12.31 16.58
CA ASP A 241 15.16 13.01 15.29
C ASP A 241 14.09 14.11 15.11
N HIS A 242 13.18 14.28 16.07
CA HIS A 242 11.99 15.15 15.97
C HIS A 242 11.15 14.86 14.72
N TYR A 243 11.16 13.61 14.28
CA TYR A 243 10.43 13.15 13.10
C TYR A 243 9.23 12.30 13.51
N LEU A 244 8.02 12.81 13.26
CA LEU A 244 6.78 12.08 13.50
C LEU A 244 6.44 11.25 12.27
N CYS A 245 6.58 9.93 12.36
CA CYS A 245 6.22 9.01 11.28
C CYS A 245 4.91 8.27 11.57
N ASP A 246 4.30 7.77 10.51
CA ASP A 246 3.16 6.85 10.60
C ASP A 246 3.60 5.41 10.88
N THR A 247 2.63 4.54 11.17
CA THR A 247 2.87 3.14 11.55
C THR A 247 3.52 2.30 10.44
N HIS A 248 3.26 2.61 9.16
CA HIS A 248 3.88 1.91 8.03
C HIS A 248 5.34 2.34 7.84
N THR A 249 5.58 3.65 7.89
CA THR A 249 6.93 4.23 7.79
C THR A 249 7.80 3.74 8.95
N ALA A 250 7.23 3.57 10.15
CA ALA A 250 7.95 3.03 11.31
C ALA A 250 8.46 1.60 11.08
N VAL A 251 7.65 0.73 10.47
CA VAL A 251 8.09 -0.60 10.05
C VAL A 251 9.30 -0.52 9.13
N ALA A 252 9.29 0.41 8.16
CA ALA A 252 10.41 0.57 7.23
C ALA A 252 11.66 1.13 7.92
N PHE A 253 11.54 2.07 8.86
CA PHE A 253 12.66 2.54 9.66
C PHE A 253 13.31 1.39 10.45
N ARG A 254 12.48 0.58 11.14
CA ARG A 254 12.98 -0.57 11.91
C ARG A 254 13.72 -1.57 11.04
N VAL A 255 13.20 -1.87 9.85
CA VAL A 255 13.85 -2.78 8.91
C VAL A 255 15.12 -2.16 8.33
N ALA A 256 15.10 -0.86 7.99
CA ALA A 256 16.26 -0.14 7.45
C ALA A 256 17.46 -0.23 8.41
N GLU A 257 17.26 -0.04 9.72
CA GLU A 257 18.34 -0.14 10.72
C GLU A 257 19.05 -1.51 10.67
N THR A 258 18.34 -2.59 10.38
CA THR A 258 18.90 -3.95 10.30
C THR A 258 19.50 -4.27 8.94
N ARG A 259 19.34 -3.41 7.93
CA ARG A 259 19.73 -3.65 6.53
C ARG A 259 20.63 -2.56 5.96
N ARG A 260 21.20 -1.70 6.78
CA ARG A 260 22.17 -0.66 6.36
C ARG A 260 23.34 -1.26 5.61
N THR A 261 23.79 -0.52 4.61
CA THR A 261 25.06 -0.71 3.90
C THR A 261 25.91 0.55 4.04
N ASP A 262 26.99 0.65 3.30
CA ASP A 262 27.77 1.90 3.21
C ASP A 262 27.09 2.98 2.37
N ALA A 263 26.07 2.60 1.58
CA ALA A 263 25.29 3.56 0.78
C ALA A 263 24.28 4.33 1.67
N PRO A 264 23.98 5.59 1.33
CA PRO A 264 22.87 6.29 1.94
C PRO A 264 21.56 5.52 1.78
N MET A 265 20.74 5.48 2.84
CA MET A 265 19.45 4.78 2.86
C MET A 265 18.31 5.79 2.90
N VAL A 266 17.43 5.76 1.91
CA VAL A 266 16.16 6.49 1.89
C VAL A 266 15.07 5.57 2.41
N VAL A 267 14.31 6.01 3.39
CA VAL A 267 13.09 5.36 3.86
C VAL A 267 11.89 6.07 3.25
N LEU A 268 11.04 5.34 2.52
CA LEU A 268 9.85 5.93 1.92
C LEU A 268 8.77 6.14 2.99
N SER A 269 8.30 7.39 3.12
CA SER A 269 7.17 7.74 3.98
C SER A 269 5.88 7.67 3.16
N THR A 270 5.08 6.64 3.39
CA THR A 270 3.95 6.28 2.51
C THR A 270 2.59 6.74 3.03
N ALA A 271 2.51 7.22 4.27
CA ALA A 271 1.28 7.72 4.86
C ALA A 271 1.53 8.88 5.83
N SER A 272 0.47 9.56 6.20
CA SER A 272 0.51 10.58 7.26
C SER A 272 0.26 9.95 8.63
N PRO A 273 1.00 10.34 9.69
CA PRO A 273 0.74 9.92 11.06
C PRO A 273 -0.69 10.29 11.52
N PHE A 274 -1.25 11.36 10.98
CA PHE A 274 -2.61 11.79 11.25
C PHE A 274 -3.71 10.93 10.62
N LYS A 275 -3.35 9.97 9.79
CA LYS A 275 -4.28 8.95 9.30
C LYS A 275 -4.47 7.81 10.31
N PHE A 276 -3.53 7.64 11.22
CA PHE A 276 -3.52 6.63 12.28
C PHE A 276 -3.24 7.26 13.65
N PRO A 277 -3.95 8.35 14.03
CA PRO A 277 -3.55 9.21 15.14
C PRO A 277 -3.59 8.49 16.49
N ARG A 278 -4.50 7.52 16.65
CA ARG A 278 -4.62 6.75 17.89
C ARG A 278 -3.44 5.82 18.12
N ASP A 279 -3.01 5.09 17.07
CA ASP A 279 -1.87 4.20 17.16
C ASP A 279 -0.58 4.98 17.39
N VAL A 280 -0.42 6.13 16.72
CA VAL A 280 0.73 7.01 16.90
C VAL A 280 0.78 7.60 18.31
N LEU A 281 -0.34 8.09 18.87
CA LEU A 281 -0.39 8.57 20.25
C LEU A 281 -0.02 7.47 21.24
N THR A 282 -0.58 6.27 21.06
CA THR A 282 -0.26 5.10 21.89
C THR A 282 1.24 4.78 21.85
N ALA A 283 1.86 4.83 20.67
CA ALA A 283 3.28 4.63 20.50
C ALA A 283 4.12 5.70 21.23
N LEU A 284 3.65 6.94 21.28
CA LEU A 284 4.29 8.04 22.04
C LEU A 284 4.04 7.93 23.56
N GLY A 285 3.26 6.95 24.03
CA GLY A 285 2.94 6.76 25.44
C GLY A 285 1.82 7.67 25.94
N VAL A 286 1.00 8.21 25.04
CA VAL A 286 -0.15 9.04 25.35
C VAL A 286 -1.44 8.24 25.20
N GLU A 287 -2.33 8.35 26.18
CA GLU A 287 -3.66 7.72 26.06
C GLU A 287 -4.45 8.31 24.91
N ALA A 288 -4.85 7.45 23.98
CA ALA A 288 -5.53 7.88 22.77
C ALA A 288 -7.04 8.07 23.00
N PRO A 289 -7.61 9.24 22.65
CA PRO A 289 -9.07 9.43 22.64
C PRO A 289 -9.80 8.41 21.77
N ALA A 290 -11.09 8.18 22.04
CA ALA A 290 -11.90 7.23 21.28
C ALA A 290 -12.18 7.69 19.85
N SER A 291 -12.40 8.99 19.62
CA SER A 291 -12.58 9.56 18.28
C SER A 291 -11.23 9.81 17.61
N ASP A 292 -11.12 9.47 16.32
CA ASP A 292 -9.93 9.73 15.52
C ASP A 292 -9.65 11.24 15.39
N PHE A 293 -10.67 12.10 15.34
CA PHE A 293 -10.50 13.55 15.28
C PHE A 293 -9.99 14.14 16.59
N ALA A 294 -10.49 13.64 17.74
CA ALA A 294 -9.95 14.03 19.03
C ALA A 294 -8.50 13.56 19.20
N ALA A 295 -8.17 12.36 18.72
CA ALA A 295 -6.81 11.84 18.70
C ALA A 295 -5.91 12.67 17.78
N MET A 296 -6.40 13.10 16.62
CA MET A 296 -5.67 13.99 15.69
C MET A 296 -5.35 15.35 16.36
N ALA A 297 -6.31 15.94 17.07
CA ALA A 297 -6.10 17.18 17.82
C ALA A 297 -5.09 17.00 18.97
N ALA A 298 -5.18 15.90 19.70
CA ALA A 298 -4.23 15.55 20.76
C ALA A 298 -2.82 15.34 20.22
N LEU A 299 -2.69 14.69 19.08
CA LEU A 299 -1.41 14.46 18.39
C LEU A 299 -0.79 15.80 17.96
N THR A 300 -1.57 16.71 17.36
CA THR A 300 -1.12 18.07 17.03
C THR A 300 -0.63 18.82 18.28
N ALA A 301 -1.42 18.81 19.35
CA ALA A 301 -1.07 19.50 20.59
C ALA A 301 0.20 18.94 21.26
N GLY A 302 0.38 17.61 21.23
CA GLY A 302 1.51 16.94 21.88
C GLY A 302 2.81 16.98 21.08
N THR A 303 2.73 17.11 19.74
CA THR A 303 3.91 17.03 18.87
C THR A 303 4.28 18.36 18.18
N GLY A 304 3.37 19.31 18.13
CA GLY A 304 3.52 20.54 17.35
C GLY A 304 3.40 20.32 15.82
N ALA A 305 3.21 19.09 15.36
CA ALA A 305 2.98 18.79 13.94
C ALA A 305 1.54 19.11 13.56
N GLU A 306 1.32 19.61 12.34
CA GLU A 306 -0.01 19.97 11.86
C GLU A 306 -0.63 18.85 11.02
N ALA A 307 -1.90 18.53 11.35
CA ALA A 307 -2.68 17.62 10.53
C ALA A 307 -2.97 18.26 9.15
N PRO A 308 -2.84 17.52 8.04
CA PRO A 308 -3.24 18.01 6.73
C PRO A 308 -4.70 18.49 6.73
N ALA A 309 -4.98 19.64 6.09
CA ALA A 309 -6.34 20.19 6.02
C ALA A 309 -7.35 19.18 5.44
N SER A 310 -6.92 18.38 4.46
CA SER A 310 -7.71 17.31 3.85
C SER A 310 -8.13 16.19 4.82
N LEU A 311 -7.48 16.04 5.97
CA LEU A 311 -7.88 15.13 7.04
C LEU A 311 -8.65 15.87 8.15
N ARG A 312 -8.10 16.99 8.60
CA ARG A 312 -8.63 17.78 9.72
C ARG A 312 -10.06 18.30 9.49
N GLU A 313 -10.46 18.47 8.24
CA GLU A 313 -11.76 19.06 7.88
C GLU A 313 -12.80 18.02 7.43
N LEU A 314 -12.48 16.74 7.45
CA LEU A 314 -13.37 15.67 7.00
C LEU A 314 -14.67 15.61 7.80
N ASP A 315 -14.61 15.85 9.10
CA ASP A 315 -15.78 15.85 10.00
C ASP A 315 -16.77 17.00 9.75
N LYS A 316 -16.35 18.03 9.00
CA LYS A 316 -17.16 19.16 8.59
C LYS A 316 -17.84 18.96 7.23
N LEU A 317 -17.44 17.93 6.49
CA LEU A 317 -17.98 17.66 5.18
C LEU A 317 -19.29 16.88 5.26
N GLU A 318 -20.17 17.11 4.28
CA GLU A 318 -21.39 16.34 4.15
C GLU A 318 -21.10 14.88 3.81
N VAL A 319 -21.68 13.96 4.57
CA VAL A 319 -21.67 12.53 4.25
C VAL A 319 -22.68 12.27 3.13
N ARG A 320 -22.20 12.22 1.90
CA ARG A 320 -23.01 12.03 0.69
C ARG A 320 -23.46 10.58 0.50
N PHE A 321 -22.59 9.61 0.82
CA PHE A 321 -22.79 8.19 0.53
C PHE A 321 -23.10 7.43 1.82
N LYS A 322 -24.33 6.94 1.93
CA LYS A 322 -24.85 6.25 3.13
C LYS A 322 -25.36 4.84 2.83
N THR A 323 -25.25 4.41 1.58
CA THR A 323 -25.79 3.11 1.15
C THR A 323 -24.90 1.97 1.63
N VAL A 324 -25.51 1.00 2.32
CA VAL A 324 -24.87 -0.24 2.73
C VAL A 324 -25.45 -1.37 1.87
N LEU A 325 -24.59 -2.12 1.20
CA LEU A 325 -24.94 -3.23 0.34
C LEU A 325 -24.59 -4.57 1.00
N GLN A 326 -25.33 -5.62 0.67
CA GLN A 326 -24.84 -6.98 0.88
C GLN A 326 -23.77 -7.33 -0.18
N PRO A 327 -22.83 -8.24 0.08
CA PRO A 327 -21.83 -8.65 -0.92
C PRO A 327 -22.44 -9.13 -2.25
N ALA A 328 -23.64 -9.74 -2.20
CA ALA A 328 -24.37 -10.18 -3.38
C ALA A 328 -24.89 -9.04 -4.26
N ASP A 329 -25.08 -7.85 -3.71
CA ASP A 329 -25.65 -6.69 -4.41
C ASP A 329 -24.61 -5.87 -5.19
N ILE A 330 -23.31 -6.14 -5.00
CA ILE A 330 -22.21 -5.44 -5.70
C ILE A 330 -22.39 -5.53 -7.23
N ARG A 331 -22.78 -6.72 -7.74
CA ARG A 331 -23.07 -6.91 -9.16
C ARG A 331 -24.17 -5.97 -9.69
N THR A 332 -25.23 -5.82 -8.93
CA THR A 332 -26.37 -4.95 -9.31
C THR A 332 -25.97 -3.47 -9.23
N ALA A 333 -25.17 -3.10 -8.28
CA ALA A 333 -24.65 -1.73 -8.16
C ALA A 333 -23.77 -1.38 -9.37
N ALA A 334 -22.84 -2.27 -9.76
CA ALA A 334 -21.93 -2.08 -10.91
C ALA A 334 -22.62 -2.01 -12.28
N LEU A 335 -23.92 -2.27 -12.36
CA LEU A 335 -24.73 -2.19 -13.58
C LEU A 335 -25.66 -0.96 -13.61
N ARG A 336 -25.63 -0.12 -12.59
CA ARG A 336 -26.45 1.11 -12.53
C ARG A 336 -25.86 2.21 -13.38
#